data_99e0316319d720139c91cf6987759a42
#
_entry.id   99e0316319d720139c91cf6987759a42
#
_cell.length_a   1.000
_cell.length_b   1.000
_cell.length_c   1.000
_cell.angle_alpha   90.00
_cell.angle_beta   90.00
_cell.angle_gamma   90.00
#
_symmetry.space_group_name_H-M   'P 1'
#
loop_
_entity.id
_entity.type
_entity.pdbx_description
1 polymer ?
#
loop_
_entity_poly.entity_id
_entity_poly.type
_entity_poly.pdbx_seq_one_letter_code
_entity_poly.pdbx_strand_id
1 'polypeptide(L)'
;EIYFTTNNSSQSPSEIREKLVSLLNLEIDINKIITPLIICKDFFSKKFDKLYIYGTDGIKKYIETLNIKTVSLDKSEAILIGRKEINDDHEIEDIISLVRNGTKIYCLNKDLTYPTELGEQPGNGAVVKIIEDELSINIESLGKSGELYPSYFINNEIRIDYVIGDRVDTDIMFGQYLNAVTFLVSSGVDNFLDTKLADYQLSKFSDIVPFIIENS
;
A
#
# COMPACT_ATOMS: atom_id res chain seq x y z
N GLU A 1 -9.58 6.63 18.55
CA GLU A 1 -9.97 5.71 17.46
C GLU A 1 -8.74 4.98 16.92
N ILE A 2 -8.91 3.73 16.43
CA ILE A 2 -7.83 2.92 15.86
C ILE A 2 -8.13 2.66 14.39
N TYR A 3 -7.13 2.87 13.54
CA TYR A 3 -7.13 2.52 12.12
C TYR A 3 -6.10 1.42 11.87
N PHE A 4 -6.46 0.47 11.04
CA PHE A 4 -5.56 -0.60 10.57
C PHE A 4 -5.09 -0.25 9.16
N THR A 5 -3.81 0.04 9.02
CA THR A 5 -3.22 0.45 7.74
C THR A 5 -2.29 -0.64 7.21
N THR A 6 -2.35 -0.94 5.92
CA THR A 6 -1.52 -1.98 5.32
C THR A 6 -1.18 -1.66 3.87
N ASN A 7 -0.01 -2.13 3.40
CA ASN A 7 0.35 -2.15 1.98
C ASN A 7 -0.18 -3.39 1.25
N ASN A 8 -0.82 -4.34 1.97
CA ASN A 8 -1.40 -5.52 1.32
C ASN A 8 -2.47 -5.10 0.32
N SER A 9 -2.23 -5.41 -0.95
CA SER A 9 -3.13 -5.14 -2.07
C SER A 9 -3.66 -6.41 -2.74
N SER A 10 -3.23 -7.59 -2.26
CA SER A 10 -3.69 -8.88 -2.80
C SER A 10 -5.01 -9.36 -2.24
N GLN A 11 -5.47 -8.77 -1.14
CA GLN A 11 -6.73 -9.08 -0.46
C GLN A 11 -7.63 -7.84 -0.44
N SER A 12 -8.93 -8.05 -0.58
CA SER A 12 -9.93 -7.00 -0.40
C SER A 12 -9.95 -6.49 1.04
N PRO A 13 -10.42 -5.26 1.30
CA PRO A 13 -10.60 -4.76 2.67
C PRO A 13 -11.49 -5.68 3.54
N SER A 14 -12.48 -6.35 2.94
CA SER A 14 -13.35 -7.31 3.64
C SER A 14 -12.58 -8.54 4.11
N GLU A 15 -11.76 -9.14 3.25
CA GLU A 15 -10.92 -10.30 3.62
C GLU A 15 -9.90 -9.95 4.71
N ILE A 16 -9.32 -8.73 4.64
CA ILE A 16 -8.41 -8.24 5.69
C ILE A 16 -9.17 -8.07 7.01
N ARG A 17 -10.40 -7.51 6.96
CA ARG A 17 -11.26 -7.38 8.15
C ARG A 17 -11.55 -8.73 8.79
N GLU A 18 -11.99 -9.72 8.00
CA GLU A 18 -12.29 -11.07 8.50
C GLU A 18 -11.08 -11.69 9.20
N LYS A 19 -9.89 -11.56 8.60
CA LYS A 19 -8.64 -12.02 9.19
C LYS A 19 -8.33 -11.32 10.52
N LEU A 20 -8.46 -10.00 10.57
CA LEU A 20 -8.19 -9.22 11.79
C LEU A 20 -9.20 -9.55 12.89
N VAL A 21 -10.49 -9.65 12.58
CA VAL A 21 -11.55 -10.06 13.54
C VAL A 21 -11.24 -11.44 14.11
N SER A 22 -10.85 -12.39 13.27
CA SER A 22 -10.47 -13.74 13.69
C SER A 22 -9.23 -13.76 14.60
N LEU A 23 -8.21 -12.95 14.29
CA LEU A 23 -6.95 -12.93 15.04
C LEU A 23 -7.08 -12.19 16.39
N LEU A 24 -7.80 -11.08 16.40
CA LEU A 24 -7.88 -10.20 17.55
C LEU A 24 -9.10 -10.50 18.46
N ASN A 25 -10.06 -11.29 17.94
CA ASN A 25 -11.35 -11.55 18.59
C ASN A 25 -12.09 -10.25 18.96
N LEU A 26 -12.02 -9.25 18.08
CA LEU A 26 -12.63 -7.93 18.22
C LEU A 26 -13.44 -7.59 16.99
N GLU A 27 -14.62 -6.96 17.18
CA GLU A 27 -15.35 -6.36 16.06
C GLU A 27 -14.58 -5.15 15.51
N ILE A 28 -14.39 -5.13 14.21
CA ILE A 28 -13.67 -4.06 13.50
C ILE A 28 -14.56 -3.47 12.43
N ASP A 29 -14.73 -2.15 12.47
CA ASP A 29 -15.43 -1.41 11.42
C ASP A 29 -14.59 -1.46 10.14
N ILE A 30 -15.19 -1.87 9.02
CA ILE A 30 -14.55 -1.94 7.70
C ILE A 30 -13.96 -0.59 7.27
N ASN A 31 -14.56 0.52 7.67
CA ASN A 31 -14.10 1.88 7.37
C ASN A 31 -12.81 2.26 8.11
N LYS A 32 -12.38 1.46 9.08
CA LYS A 32 -11.13 1.62 9.81
C LYS A 32 -9.96 0.82 9.20
N ILE A 33 -10.21 0.11 8.10
CA ILE A 33 -9.19 -0.67 7.39
C ILE A 33 -8.82 0.07 6.11
N ILE A 34 -7.63 0.65 6.09
CA ILE A 34 -7.14 1.43 4.95
C ILE A 34 -6.06 0.63 4.22
N THR A 35 -6.29 0.42 2.95
CA THR A 35 -5.41 -0.34 2.04
C THR A 35 -5.16 0.46 0.76
N PRO A 36 -4.18 0.12 -0.06
CA PRO A 36 -4.00 0.75 -1.37
C PRO A 36 -5.24 0.65 -2.27
N LEU A 37 -6.06 -0.39 -2.10
CA LEU A 37 -7.31 -0.55 -2.85
C LEU A 37 -8.40 0.46 -2.45
N ILE A 38 -8.43 0.89 -1.18
CA ILE A 38 -9.31 2.00 -0.74
C ILE A 38 -8.86 3.31 -1.37
N ILE A 39 -7.55 3.56 -1.42
CA ILE A 39 -6.98 4.75 -2.08
C ILE A 39 -7.33 4.74 -3.58
N CYS A 40 -7.30 3.58 -4.24
CA CYS A 40 -7.74 3.43 -5.63
C CYS A 40 -9.14 4.00 -5.86
N LYS A 41 -10.09 3.70 -4.97
CA LYS A 41 -11.47 4.17 -5.10
C LYS A 41 -11.53 5.70 -5.22
N ASP A 42 -10.90 6.40 -4.30
CA ASP A 42 -10.94 7.86 -4.27
C ASP A 42 -10.16 8.50 -5.41
N PHE A 43 -9.04 7.90 -5.79
CA PHE A 43 -8.15 8.47 -6.78
C PHE A 43 -8.61 8.20 -8.22
N PHE A 44 -8.94 6.95 -8.56
CA PHE A 44 -9.22 6.58 -9.95
C PHE A 44 -10.65 6.86 -10.37
N SER A 45 -11.66 6.67 -9.51
CA SER A 45 -13.07 6.85 -9.88
C SER A 45 -13.42 8.23 -10.42
N LYS A 46 -12.58 9.22 -10.17
CA LYS A 46 -12.74 10.60 -10.64
C LYS A 46 -11.87 10.96 -11.84
N LYS A 47 -10.96 10.07 -12.26
CA LYS A 47 -9.91 10.39 -13.25
C LYS A 47 -9.94 9.49 -14.47
N PHE A 48 -10.30 8.22 -14.32
CA PHE A 48 -10.20 7.23 -15.38
C PHE A 48 -11.38 6.28 -15.35
N ASP A 49 -11.94 6.01 -16.51
CA ASP A 49 -13.02 5.05 -16.68
C ASP A 49 -12.52 3.64 -17.04
N LYS A 50 -11.30 3.55 -17.59
CA LYS A 50 -10.73 2.32 -18.14
C LYS A 50 -9.29 2.13 -17.66
N LEU A 51 -9.07 1.08 -16.87
CA LEU A 51 -7.75 0.72 -16.39
C LEU A 51 -7.30 -0.63 -16.98
N TYR A 52 -6.03 -0.70 -17.35
CA TYR A 52 -5.34 -1.97 -17.43
C TYR A 52 -4.77 -2.32 -16.06
N ILE A 53 -5.02 -3.55 -15.62
CA ILE A 53 -4.53 -4.04 -14.32
C ILE A 53 -3.49 -5.13 -14.54
N TYR A 54 -2.23 -4.80 -14.30
CA TYR A 54 -1.21 -5.80 -14.08
C TYR A 54 -1.34 -6.32 -12.64
N GLY A 55 -2.02 -7.44 -12.45
CA GLY A 55 -2.33 -7.91 -11.10
C GLY A 55 -3.15 -9.20 -11.10
N THR A 56 -3.42 -9.73 -9.90
CA THR A 56 -4.25 -10.91 -9.70
C THR A 56 -5.71 -10.64 -10.11
N ASP A 57 -6.46 -11.71 -10.38
CA ASP A 57 -7.90 -11.59 -10.67
C ASP A 57 -8.70 -11.02 -9.49
N GLY A 58 -8.23 -11.20 -8.25
CA GLY A 58 -8.82 -10.57 -7.08
C GLY A 58 -8.75 -9.04 -7.13
N ILE A 59 -7.61 -8.49 -7.54
CA ILE A 59 -7.44 -7.03 -7.73
C ILE A 59 -8.38 -6.54 -8.84
N LYS A 60 -8.42 -7.21 -9.98
CA LYS A 60 -9.30 -6.85 -11.12
C LYS A 60 -10.76 -6.80 -10.70
N LYS A 61 -11.24 -7.87 -10.06
CA LYS A 61 -12.62 -7.96 -9.57
C LYS A 61 -12.94 -6.84 -8.57
N TYR A 62 -12.02 -6.54 -7.65
CA TYR A 62 -12.23 -5.44 -6.71
C TYR A 62 -12.36 -4.09 -7.43
N ILE A 63 -11.47 -3.79 -8.37
CA ILE A 63 -11.50 -2.54 -9.15
C ILE A 63 -12.82 -2.40 -9.92
N GLU A 64 -13.34 -3.50 -10.47
CA GLU A 64 -14.64 -3.50 -11.16
C GLU A 64 -15.81 -3.16 -10.22
N THR A 65 -15.73 -3.53 -8.94
CA THR A 65 -16.75 -3.10 -7.93
C THR A 65 -16.78 -1.59 -7.70
N LEU A 66 -15.72 -0.88 -8.10
CA LEU A 66 -15.62 0.58 -8.02
C LEU A 66 -16.22 1.30 -9.24
N ASN A 67 -16.90 0.57 -10.14
CA ASN A 67 -17.40 1.05 -11.43
C ASN A 67 -16.30 1.53 -12.40
N ILE A 68 -15.08 1.01 -12.25
CA ILE A 68 -13.96 1.24 -13.14
C ILE A 68 -13.82 0.00 -14.03
N LYS A 69 -13.84 0.17 -15.36
CA LYS A 69 -13.75 -0.95 -16.29
C LYS A 69 -12.31 -1.45 -16.40
N THR A 70 -12.11 -2.74 -16.21
CA THR A 70 -10.85 -3.38 -16.59
C THR A 70 -10.87 -3.70 -18.09
N VAL A 71 -9.81 -3.33 -18.77
CA VAL A 71 -9.69 -3.46 -20.24
C VAL A 71 -8.34 -4.06 -20.63
N SER A 72 -8.22 -4.45 -21.92
CA SER A 72 -6.93 -4.81 -22.50
C SER A 72 -5.97 -3.61 -22.52
N LEU A 73 -4.67 -3.90 -22.52
CA LEU A 73 -3.62 -2.89 -22.38
C LEU A 73 -3.71 -1.77 -23.43
N ASP A 74 -4.00 -2.14 -24.69
CA ASP A 74 -4.16 -1.22 -25.84
C ASP A 74 -5.34 -0.25 -25.72
N LYS A 75 -6.31 -0.52 -24.84
CA LYS A 75 -7.54 0.27 -24.65
C LYS A 75 -7.57 1.03 -23.35
N SER A 76 -6.51 0.96 -22.56
CA SER A 76 -6.45 1.56 -21.24
C SER A 76 -6.14 3.06 -21.31
N GLU A 77 -6.74 3.81 -20.38
CA GLU A 77 -6.45 5.23 -20.14
C GLU A 77 -5.28 5.37 -19.15
N ALA A 78 -5.16 4.39 -18.25
CA ALA A 78 -4.05 4.27 -17.34
C ALA A 78 -3.77 2.82 -16.96
N ILE A 79 -2.57 2.57 -16.45
CA ILE A 79 -2.07 1.27 -16.03
C ILE A 79 -1.92 1.28 -14.51
N LEU A 80 -2.44 0.25 -13.84
CA LEU A 80 -2.24 0.01 -12.43
C LEU A 80 -1.43 -1.26 -12.22
N ILE A 81 -0.24 -1.12 -11.65
CA ILE A 81 0.63 -2.24 -11.29
C ILE A 81 0.25 -2.72 -9.88
N GLY A 82 -0.21 -3.94 -9.82
CA GLY A 82 -0.48 -4.69 -8.60
C GLY A 82 0.34 -5.97 -8.55
N ARG A 83 0.12 -6.78 -7.51
CA ARG A 83 0.85 -8.03 -7.35
C ARG A 83 0.42 -9.06 -8.40
N LYS A 84 1.39 -9.58 -9.11
CA LYS A 84 1.25 -10.71 -10.04
C LYS A 84 2.56 -11.50 -10.03
N GLU A 85 2.48 -12.81 -10.24
CA GLU A 85 3.69 -13.59 -10.55
C GLU A 85 4.25 -13.14 -11.90
N ILE A 86 5.56 -12.94 -11.96
CA ILE A 86 6.23 -12.57 -13.22
C ILE A 86 6.39 -13.85 -14.02
N ASN A 87 5.46 -14.08 -14.94
CA ASN A 87 5.46 -15.27 -15.81
C ASN A 87 5.76 -14.93 -17.27
N ASP A 88 5.73 -13.66 -17.65
CA ASP A 88 5.90 -13.21 -19.03
C ASP A 88 6.55 -11.81 -19.05
N ASP A 89 7.80 -11.76 -19.50
CA ASP A 89 8.55 -10.51 -19.65
C ASP A 89 7.97 -9.63 -20.77
N HIS A 90 7.31 -10.21 -21.80
CA HIS A 90 6.70 -9.46 -22.90
C HIS A 90 5.59 -8.52 -22.43
N GLU A 91 4.80 -8.91 -21.43
CA GLU A 91 3.76 -8.03 -20.88
C GLU A 91 4.35 -6.76 -20.24
N ILE A 92 5.53 -6.88 -19.60
CA ILE A 92 6.24 -5.74 -19.02
C ILE A 92 6.82 -4.85 -20.13
N GLU A 93 7.36 -5.43 -21.19
CA GLU A 93 7.86 -4.67 -22.35
C GLU A 93 6.73 -3.88 -23.05
N ASP A 94 5.55 -4.47 -23.21
CA ASP A 94 4.38 -3.80 -23.76
C ASP A 94 3.91 -2.63 -22.87
N ILE A 95 3.90 -2.82 -21.54
CA ILE A 95 3.63 -1.76 -20.57
C ILE A 95 4.63 -0.62 -20.72
N ILE A 96 5.93 -0.92 -20.75
CA ILE A 96 7.00 0.07 -20.91
C ILE A 96 6.79 0.86 -22.21
N SER A 97 6.46 0.17 -23.31
CA SER A 97 6.22 0.81 -24.62
C SER A 97 5.06 1.82 -24.55
N LEU A 98 3.94 1.46 -23.92
CA LEU A 98 2.79 2.35 -23.78
C LEU A 98 3.06 3.53 -22.85
N VAL A 99 3.77 3.32 -21.74
CA VAL A 99 4.15 4.40 -20.84
C VAL A 99 5.10 5.37 -21.52
N ARG A 100 6.06 4.88 -22.32
CA ARG A 100 6.94 5.71 -23.16
C ARG A 100 6.15 6.59 -24.15
N ASN A 101 5.00 6.10 -24.62
CA ASN A 101 4.08 6.82 -25.49
C ASN A 101 3.07 7.73 -24.73
N GLY A 102 3.19 7.87 -23.41
CA GLY A 102 2.43 8.83 -22.62
C GLY A 102 1.28 8.25 -21.83
N THR A 103 1.02 6.93 -21.85
CA THR A 103 0.03 6.30 -20.99
C THR A 103 0.42 6.46 -19.51
N LYS A 104 -0.52 6.87 -18.68
CA LYS A 104 -0.28 7.04 -17.25
C LYS A 104 -0.10 5.70 -16.55
N ILE A 105 0.81 5.66 -15.56
CA ILE A 105 1.08 4.46 -14.79
C ILE A 105 1.11 4.76 -13.29
N TYR A 106 0.58 3.85 -12.51
CA TYR A 106 0.50 3.89 -11.05
C TYR A 106 0.78 2.50 -10.47
N CYS A 107 1.13 2.43 -9.19
CA CYS A 107 1.29 1.14 -8.51
C CYS A 107 0.57 1.10 -7.16
N LEU A 108 0.12 -0.08 -6.77
CA LEU A 108 -0.54 -0.28 -5.48
C LEU A 108 0.41 -0.13 -4.29
N ASN A 109 1.66 -0.57 -4.44
CA ASN A 109 2.75 -0.34 -3.48
C ASN A 109 4.10 -0.56 -4.17
N LYS A 110 5.20 -0.22 -3.46
CA LYS A 110 6.58 -0.40 -3.92
C LYS A 110 7.38 -1.39 -3.07
N ASP A 111 6.70 -2.27 -2.34
CA ASP A 111 7.37 -3.27 -1.51
C ASP A 111 8.16 -4.24 -2.41
N LEU A 112 9.48 -4.27 -2.28
CA LEU A 112 10.36 -5.10 -3.11
C LEU A 112 10.16 -6.58 -2.84
N THR A 113 9.92 -6.93 -1.59
CA THR A 113 9.66 -8.31 -1.14
C THR A 113 8.46 -8.37 -0.20
N TYR A 114 7.92 -9.56 -0.02
CA TYR A 114 6.93 -9.85 1.01
C TYR A 114 7.22 -11.21 1.64
N PRO A 115 6.96 -11.38 2.94
CA PRO A 115 7.21 -12.65 3.63
C PRO A 115 6.15 -13.70 3.28
N THR A 116 6.63 -14.94 3.11
CA THR A 116 5.80 -16.14 2.96
C THR A 116 6.32 -17.24 3.89
N GLU A 117 5.59 -18.34 4.01
CA GLU A 117 6.06 -19.54 4.74
C GLU A 117 7.33 -20.17 4.13
N LEU A 118 7.58 -19.91 2.85
CA LEU A 118 8.75 -20.38 2.10
C LEU A 118 9.90 -19.35 2.05
N GLY A 119 9.82 -18.27 2.83
CA GLY A 119 10.76 -17.16 2.81
C GLY A 119 10.25 -15.94 2.05
N GLU A 120 11.12 -14.97 1.82
CA GLU A 120 10.77 -13.76 1.08
C GLU A 120 10.56 -14.05 -0.41
N GLN A 121 9.51 -13.46 -0.97
CA GLN A 121 9.19 -13.53 -2.39
C GLN A 121 9.19 -12.12 -3.01
N PRO A 122 9.44 -11.99 -4.33
CA PRO A 122 9.35 -10.72 -5.01
C PRO A 122 7.98 -10.06 -4.84
N GLY A 123 7.98 -8.82 -4.36
CA GLY A 123 6.78 -8.00 -4.19
C GLY A 123 6.43 -7.22 -5.45
N ASN A 124 5.39 -6.41 -5.34
CA ASN A 124 4.95 -5.52 -6.41
C ASN A 124 6.06 -4.53 -6.84
N GLY A 125 6.85 -4.05 -5.88
CA GLY A 125 7.95 -3.13 -6.12
C GLY A 125 9.04 -3.68 -7.04
N ALA A 126 9.18 -4.99 -7.17
CA ALA A 126 10.15 -5.58 -8.10
C ALA A 126 9.80 -5.25 -9.57
N VAL A 127 8.54 -5.38 -9.96
CA VAL A 127 8.06 -5.00 -11.31
C VAL A 127 8.10 -3.49 -11.49
N VAL A 128 7.65 -2.74 -10.48
CA VAL A 128 7.71 -1.27 -10.49
C VAL A 128 9.13 -0.78 -10.75
N LYS A 129 10.11 -1.36 -10.05
CA LYS A 129 11.52 -0.99 -10.21
C LYS A 129 12.04 -1.26 -11.61
N ILE A 130 11.70 -2.38 -12.25
CA ILE A 130 12.10 -2.68 -13.63
C ILE A 130 11.61 -1.56 -14.56
N ILE A 131 10.35 -1.14 -14.43
CA ILE A 131 9.75 -0.11 -15.29
C ILE A 131 10.37 1.27 -14.99
N GLU A 132 10.58 1.61 -13.72
CA GLU A 132 11.20 2.88 -13.30
C GLU A 132 12.63 3.00 -13.82
N ASP A 133 13.44 1.94 -13.69
CA ASP A 133 14.83 1.93 -14.13
C ASP A 133 14.91 2.05 -15.66
N GLU A 134 14.06 1.33 -16.42
CA GLU A 134 14.05 1.38 -17.89
C GLU A 134 13.61 2.75 -18.45
N LEU A 135 12.64 3.38 -17.81
CA LEU A 135 12.08 4.65 -18.29
C LEU A 135 12.67 5.88 -17.60
N SER A 136 13.49 5.72 -16.57
CA SER A 136 14.03 6.80 -15.73
C SER A 136 12.90 7.70 -15.18
N ILE A 137 11.82 7.10 -14.70
CA ILE A 137 10.67 7.78 -14.09
C ILE A 137 10.47 7.33 -12.65
N ASN A 138 9.66 8.08 -11.90
CA ASN A 138 9.15 7.65 -10.61
C ASN A 138 7.64 7.37 -10.76
N ILE A 139 7.23 6.12 -10.51
CA ILE A 139 5.82 5.71 -10.58
C ILE A 139 5.13 6.09 -9.27
N GLU A 140 4.00 6.77 -9.37
CA GLU A 140 3.22 7.18 -8.20
C GLU A 140 2.60 5.96 -7.52
N SER A 141 2.82 5.85 -6.20
CA SER A 141 2.35 4.74 -5.37
C SER A 141 1.07 5.12 -4.61
N LEU A 142 0.11 4.19 -4.61
CA LEU A 142 -1.07 4.26 -3.76
C LEU A 142 -0.86 3.60 -2.38
N GLY A 143 0.34 3.08 -2.11
CA GLY A 143 0.73 2.52 -0.83
C GLY A 143 1.35 3.54 0.11
N LYS A 144 1.69 3.13 1.33
CA LYS A 144 2.21 3.97 2.42
C LYS A 144 3.47 4.78 2.05
N SER A 145 4.28 4.28 1.11
CA SER A 145 5.48 4.97 0.62
C SER A 145 5.18 6.09 -0.39
N GLY A 146 3.93 6.24 -0.84
CA GLY A 146 3.50 7.28 -1.77
C GLY A 146 2.74 8.40 -1.08
N GLU A 147 2.63 9.56 -1.75
CA GLU A 147 1.93 10.73 -1.21
C GLU A 147 0.40 10.57 -1.21
N LEU A 148 -0.15 9.71 -2.06
CA LEU A 148 -1.60 9.50 -2.15
C LEU A 148 -2.18 8.83 -0.91
N TYR A 149 -1.42 7.95 -0.26
CA TYR A 149 -1.88 7.23 0.91
C TYR A 149 -2.11 8.18 2.12
N PRO A 150 -1.14 8.98 2.57
CA PRO A 150 -1.38 9.95 3.63
C PRO A 150 -2.36 11.06 3.21
N SER A 151 -2.39 11.46 1.94
CA SER A 151 -3.36 12.45 1.44
C SER A 151 -4.81 11.99 1.59
N TYR A 152 -5.08 10.68 1.56
CA TYR A 152 -6.41 10.14 1.86
C TYR A 152 -6.89 10.54 3.26
N PHE A 153 -6.03 10.43 4.28
CA PHE A 153 -6.38 10.80 5.66
C PHE A 153 -6.65 12.30 5.77
N ILE A 154 -5.82 13.13 5.15
CA ILE A 154 -5.98 14.58 5.13
C ILE A 154 -7.29 14.99 4.43
N ASN A 155 -7.55 14.43 3.26
CA ASN A 155 -8.74 14.76 2.45
C ASN A 155 -10.06 14.29 3.07
N ASN A 156 -10.01 13.28 3.93
CA ASN A 156 -11.17 12.78 4.68
C ASN A 156 -11.22 13.31 6.12
N GLU A 157 -10.40 14.32 6.46
CA GLU A 157 -10.35 14.97 7.79
C GLU A 157 -10.07 13.97 8.93
N ILE A 158 -9.33 12.89 8.64
CA ILE A 158 -8.95 11.87 9.60
C ILE A 158 -7.64 12.30 10.26
N ARG A 159 -7.71 12.75 11.50
CA ARG A 159 -6.52 13.09 12.28
C ARG A 159 -5.90 11.83 12.87
N ILE A 160 -4.61 11.67 12.68
CA ILE A 160 -3.79 10.59 13.24
C ILE A 160 -2.77 11.22 14.20
N ASP A 161 -2.84 10.88 15.47
CA ASP A 161 -1.92 11.37 16.50
C ASP A 161 -0.71 10.44 16.64
N TYR A 162 -0.89 9.14 16.43
CA TYR A 162 0.14 8.12 16.60
C TYR A 162 0.16 7.15 15.42
N VAL A 163 1.35 6.80 14.95
CA VAL A 163 1.56 5.71 13.99
C VAL A 163 2.51 4.68 14.60
N ILE A 164 2.11 3.43 14.57
CA ILE A 164 2.87 2.30 15.08
C ILE A 164 3.09 1.33 13.93
N GLY A 165 4.33 0.99 13.66
CA GLY A 165 4.66 0.06 12.59
C GLY A 165 6.04 -0.56 12.77
N ASP A 166 6.38 -1.47 11.88
CA ASP A 166 7.61 -2.25 11.91
C ASP A 166 8.56 -1.93 10.76
N ARG A 167 8.18 -0.96 9.90
CA ARG A 167 8.99 -0.58 8.75
C ARG A 167 9.22 0.93 8.70
N VAL A 168 10.48 1.29 8.54
CA VAL A 168 10.89 2.69 8.44
C VAL A 168 10.42 3.33 7.13
N ASP A 169 10.64 2.64 6.02
CA ASP A 169 10.38 3.12 4.65
C ASP A 169 8.89 3.26 4.30
N THR A 170 8.00 2.70 5.11
CA THR A 170 6.56 2.78 4.91
C THR A 170 5.85 3.38 6.13
N ASP A 171 5.88 2.72 7.29
CA ASP A 171 5.08 3.11 8.45
C ASP A 171 5.56 4.42 9.08
N ILE A 172 6.87 4.53 9.30
CA ILE A 172 7.43 5.73 9.96
C ILE A 172 7.35 6.93 9.03
N MET A 173 7.69 6.77 7.75
CA MET A 173 7.53 7.85 6.77
C MET A 173 6.08 8.28 6.59
N PHE A 174 5.13 7.35 6.59
CA PHE A 174 3.71 7.66 6.59
C PHE A 174 3.29 8.49 7.81
N GLY A 175 3.74 8.11 9.01
CA GLY A 175 3.48 8.86 10.24
C GLY A 175 4.07 10.27 10.19
N GLN A 176 5.31 10.41 9.73
CA GLN A 176 5.96 11.71 9.57
C GLN A 176 5.21 12.62 8.59
N TYR A 177 4.72 12.07 7.47
CA TYR A 177 3.93 12.85 6.51
C TYR A 177 2.65 13.43 7.15
N LEU A 178 2.04 12.70 8.08
CA LEU A 178 0.86 13.14 8.82
C LEU A 178 1.19 14.02 10.05
N ASN A 179 2.46 14.28 10.34
CA ASN A 179 2.94 14.91 11.57
C ASN A 179 2.47 14.16 12.84
N ALA A 180 2.33 12.85 12.76
CA ALA A 180 2.00 11.98 13.87
C ALA A 180 3.25 11.56 14.63
N VAL A 181 3.11 11.25 15.91
CA VAL A 181 4.18 10.64 16.71
C VAL A 181 4.37 9.20 16.24
N THR A 182 5.60 8.82 15.94
CA THR A 182 5.93 7.54 15.30
C THR A 182 6.61 6.57 16.28
N PHE A 183 6.15 5.32 16.26
CA PHE A 183 6.67 4.21 17.04
C PHE A 183 7.12 3.07 16.13
N LEU A 184 8.42 2.81 16.08
CA LEU A 184 8.97 1.65 15.40
C LEU A 184 9.02 0.47 16.36
N VAL A 185 8.39 -0.66 15.99
CA VAL A 185 8.44 -1.89 16.78
C VAL A 185 9.39 -2.90 16.14
N SER A 186 10.32 -3.44 16.93
CA SER A 186 11.36 -4.36 16.44
C SER A 186 10.92 -5.81 16.26
N SER A 187 9.65 -6.10 16.51
CA SER A 187 9.09 -7.45 16.32
C SER A 187 8.75 -7.80 14.86
N GLY A 188 9.01 -6.88 13.93
CA GLY A 188 8.68 -7.00 12.50
C GLY A 188 9.89 -7.04 11.58
N VAL A 189 9.80 -6.32 10.45
CA VAL A 189 10.76 -6.38 9.35
C VAL A 189 12.07 -5.65 9.68
N ASP A 190 11.98 -4.43 10.19
CA ASP A 190 13.17 -3.62 10.53
C ASP A 190 13.58 -3.87 11.99
N ASN A 191 14.53 -4.78 12.18
CA ASN A 191 15.12 -5.04 13.49
C ASN A 191 16.10 -3.92 13.87
N PHE A 192 15.82 -3.21 14.98
CA PHE A 192 16.70 -2.23 15.64
C PHE A 192 17.80 -1.64 14.76
N LEU A 193 17.40 -1.02 13.67
CA LEU A 193 18.27 -0.05 13.05
C LEU A 193 18.31 1.14 14.02
N ASP A 194 19.51 1.60 14.36
CA ASP A 194 19.68 2.87 15.09
C ASP A 194 19.20 4.00 14.16
N THR A 195 17.90 4.07 13.99
CA THR A 195 17.27 5.06 13.13
C THR A 195 16.75 6.20 13.98
N LYS A 196 17.24 7.38 13.67
CA LYS A 196 16.69 8.64 14.24
C LYS A 196 15.40 9.08 13.53
N LEU A 197 14.85 8.23 12.65
CA LEU A 197 13.66 8.56 11.86
C LEU A 197 12.37 8.37 12.65
N ALA A 198 12.30 7.39 13.56
CA ALA A 198 11.15 7.21 14.45
C ALA A 198 11.34 8.00 15.75
N ASP A 199 10.27 8.59 16.28
CA ASP A 199 10.31 9.30 17.56
C ASP A 199 10.60 8.35 18.72
N TYR A 200 10.06 7.13 18.65
CA TYR A 200 10.24 6.08 19.63
C TYR A 200 10.52 4.73 18.99
N GLN A 201 11.34 3.93 19.68
CA GLN A 201 11.61 2.53 19.31
C GLN A 201 11.20 1.63 20.49
N LEU A 202 10.40 0.61 20.18
CA LEU A 202 9.85 -0.30 21.17
C LEU A 202 10.21 -1.74 20.83
N SER A 203 10.47 -2.57 21.84
CA SER A 203 10.77 -3.98 21.62
C SER A 203 9.56 -4.76 21.10
N LYS A 204 8.37 -4.39 21.54
CA LYS A 204 7.11 -5.02 21.13
C LYS A 204 5.95 -4.02 21.20
N PHE A 205 4.88 -4.34 20.48
CA PHE A 205 3.69 -3.50 20.39
C PHE A 205 3.07 -3.15 21.75
N SER A 206 3.04 -4.09 22.70
CA SER A 206 2.46 -3.85 24.04
C SER A 206 3.16 -2.75 24.84
N ASP A 207 4.40 -2.41 24.51
CA ASP A 207 5.19 -1.40 25.24
C ASP A 207 4.69 0.03 24.97
N ILE A 208 3.80 0.22 23.99
CA ILE A 208 3.18 1.53 23.72
C ILE A 208 2.06 1.87 24.71
N VAL A 209 1.43 0.88 25.35
CA VAL A 209 0.23 1.08 26.16
C VAL A 209 0.44 2.09 27.30
N PRO A 210 1.53 2.03 28.10
CA PRO A 210 1.82 3.03 29.12
C PRO A 210 1.92 4.44 28.52
N PHE A 211 2.61 4.58 27.38
CA PHE A 211 2.80 5.87 26.72
C PHE A 211 1.48 6.52 26.30
N ILE A 212 0.57 5.74 25.71
CA ILE A 212 -0.76 6.26 25.29
C ILE A 212 -1.55 6.69 26.53
N ILE A 213 -1.55 5.89 27.60
CA ILE A 213 -2.30 6.21 28.84
C ILE A 213 -1.80 7.49 29.49
N GLU A 214 -0.49 7.71 29.51
CA GLU A 214 0.12 8.89 30.13
C GLU A 214 -0.11 10.18 29.34
N ASN A 215 -0.37 10.08 28.03
CA ASN A 215 -0.51 11.22 27.10
C ASN A 215 -1.94 11.39 26.56
N SER A 216 -2.93 10.64 27.08
CA SER A 216 -4.35 10.77 26.76
C SER A 216 -5.09 11.56 27.83
#